data_b39afb2fade79158031113f22a494c1b
#
_entry.id   b39afb2fade79158031113f22a494c1b
#
_cell.length_a   1.000
_cell.length_b   1.000
_cell.length_c   1.000
_cell.angle_alpha   90.00
_cell.angle_beta   90.00
_cell.angle_gamma   90.00
#
_symmetry.space_group_name_H-M   'P 1'
#
loop_
_entity.id
_entity.type
_entity.pdbx_description
1 polymer ?
#
loop_
_entity_poly.entity_id
_entity_poly.type
_entity_poly.pdbx_seq_one_letter_code
_entity_poly.pdbx_strand_id
1 'polypeptide(L)'
;MLQTVRSQNFEALLGRIGTLHLPDGSTLQVHIGQLEENPLAKMRYSERMPFSVELNSLTPTEFVDGLCALELPELGRVQGIFVSRVPPMGRDPQLGYFHITFN
;
A
#
# COMPACT_ATOMS: atom_id res chain seq x y z
N MET A 1 -1.69 -14.81 6.15
CA MET A 1 -1.11 -13.51 6.52
C MET A 1 -1.90 -12.34 5.95
N LEU A 2 -2.16 -12.33 4.64
CA LEU A 2 -2.88 -11.21 4.02
C LEU A 2 -4.30 -11.05 4.57
N GLN A 3 -5.01 -12.14 4.84
CA GLN A 3 -6.37 -12.09 5.37
C GLN A 3 -6.45 -11.52 6.78
N THR A 4 -5.33 -11.48 7.50
CA THR A 4 -5.33 -10.97 8.88
C THR A 4 -4.94 -9.49 8.96
N VAL A 5 -4.54 -8.88 7.82
CA VAL A 5 -4.19 -7.46 7.79
C VAL A 5 -5.47 -6.65 7.86
N ARG A 6 -5.51 -5.68 8.76
CA ARG A 6 -6.68 -4.82 8.99
C ARG A 6 -6.27 -3.36 8.91
N SER A 7 -7.25 -2.48 8.73
CA SER A 7 -7.00 -1.05 8.65
C SER A 7 -6.27 -0.53 9.89
N GLN A 8 -6.58 -1.06 11.07
CA GLN A 8 -5.93 -0.65 12.31
C GLN A 8 -4.42 -0.90 12.28
N ASN A 9 -3.96 -1.91 11.55
CA ASN A 9 -2.52 -2.17 11.42
C ASN A 9 -1.82 -1.03 10.71
N PHE A 10 -2.50 -0.37 9.77
CA PHE A 10 -1.93 0.73 9.01
C PHE A 10 -2.14 2.08 9.68
N GLU A 11 -3.19 2.24 10.50
CA GLU A 11 -3.43 3.52 11.18
C GLU A 11 -2.23 3.95 12.01
N ALA A 12 -1.63 3.03 12.74
CA ALA A 12 -0.46 3.33 13.56
C ALA A 12 0.79 3.59 12.72
N LEU A 13 0.76 3.26 11.44
CA LEU A 13 1.91 3.38 10.55
C LEU A 13 1.80 4.55 9.58
N LEU A 14 0.71 5.31 9.62
CA LEU A 14 0.56 6.49 8.77
C LEU A 14 1.70 7.47 9.05
N GLY A 15 2.33 7.94 7.97
CA GLY A 15 3.49 8.80 8.09
C GLY A 15 4.81 8.07 8.25
N ARG A 16 4.80 6.73 8.39
CA ARG A 16 6.01 5.94 8.53
C ARG A 16 6.50 5.49 7.17
N ILE A 17 7.71 4.98 7.13
CA ILE A 17 8.35 4.51 5.90
C ILE A 17 8.38 2.99 5.90
N GLY A 18 7.96 2.41 4.77
CA GLY A 18 8.06 0.98 4.53
C GLY A 18 8.94 0.70 3.32
N THR A 19 9.25 -0.57 3.12
CA THR A 19 10.02 -1.02 1.95
C THR A 19 9.12 -1.86 1.06
N LEU A 20 8.94 -1.41 -0.17
CA LEU A 20 8.18 -2.15 -1.17
C LEU A 20 9.14 -3.03 -1.97
N HIS A 21 8.85 -4.34 -1.99
CA HIS A 21 9.63 -5.31 -2.76
C HIS A 21 8.93 -5.54 -4.08
N LEU A 22 9.55 -5.09 -5.17
CA LEU A 22 8.95 -5.08 -6.50
C LEU A 22 9.08 -6.45 -7.18
N PRO A 23 8.26 -6.72 -8.21
CA PRO A 23 8.28 -8.02 -8.87
C PRO A 23 9.63 -8.38 -9.52
N ASP A 24 10.43 -7.38 -9.89
CA ASP A 24 11.75 -7.61 -10.51
C ASP A 24 12.85 -7.88 -9.49
N GLY A 25 12.53 -7.91 -8.20
CA GLY A 25 13.50 -8.15 -7.14
C GLY A 25 14.11 -6.89 -6.55
N SER A 26 13.85 -5.73 -7.12
CA SER A 26 14.32 -4.47 -6.56
C SER A 26 13.44 -4.00 -5.41
N THR A 27 13.91 -3.00 -4.67
CA THR A 27 13.17 -2.42 -3.55
C THR A 27 12.95 -0.93 -3.77
N LEU A 28 11.88 -0.43 -3.16
CA LEU A 28 11.51 0.98 -3.23
C LEU A 28 11.06 1.44 -1.86
N GLN A 29 11.69 2.48 -1.32
CA GLN A 29 11.26 3.06 -0.06
C GLN A 29 10.02 3.89 -0.31
N VAL A 30 8.98 3.67 0.50
CA VAL A 30 7.71 4.36 0.34
C VAL A 30 7.24 4.92 1.67
N HIS A 31 6.54 6.04 1.59
CA HIS A 31 5.90 6.69 2.72
C HIS A 31 4.44 6.25 2.75
N ILE A 32 3.95 5.84 3.90
CA ILE A 32 2.56 5.42 4.04
C ILE A 32 1.73 6.68 4.22
N GLY A 33 0.95 7.02 3.19
CA GLY A 33 0.29 8.31 3.10
C GLY A 33 -1.09 8.35 3.73
N GLN A 34 -2.07 7.74 3.08
CA GLN A 34 -3.46 7.84 3.49
C GLN A 34 -4.10 6.46 3.60
N LEU A 35 -5.07 6.37 4.48
CA LEU A 35 -5.86 5.16 4.69
C LEU A 35 -7.33 5.53 4.51
N GLU A 36 -8.06 4.74 3.73
CA GLU A 36 -9.48 4.94 3.54
C GLU A 36 -10.21 3.61 3.63
N GLU A 37 -11.20 3.53 4.51
CA GLU A 37 -12.06 2.35 4.60
C GLU A 37 -13.18 2.44 3.58
N ASN A 38 -13.56 1.29 3.01
CA ASN A 38 -14.57 1.22 1.96
C ASN A 38 -15.74 0.34 2.41
N PRO A 39 -16.61 0.86 3.30
CA PRO A 39 -17.69 0.03 3.86
C PRO A 39 -18.68 -0.47 2.81
N LEU A 40 -18.86 0.28 1.73
CA LEU A 40 -19.78 -0.15 0.66
C LEU A 40 -19.26 -1.33 -0.15
N ALA A 41 -17.95 -1.61 -0.06
CA ALA A 41 -17.35 -2.75 -0.73
C ALA A 41 -17.30 -3.99 0.15
N LYS A 42 -17.76 -3.90 1.41
CA LYS A 42 -17.73 -5.04 2.33
C LYS A 42 -18.71 -6.11 1.89
N MET A 43 -18.20 -7.30 1.68
CA MET A 43 -19.01 -8.45 1.31
C MET A 43 -19.74 -8.99 2.55
N ARG A 44 -20.91 -9.61 2.31
CA ARG A 44 -21.76 -10.14 3.37
C ARG A 44 -21.02 -11.07 4.33
N TYR A 45 -20.09 -11.86 3.79
CA TYR A 45 -19.37 -12.85 4.58
C TYR A 45 -17.94 -12.42 4.90
N SER A 46 -17.60 -11.18 4.62
CA SER A 46 -16.27 -10.67 4.90
C SER A 46 -16.15 -10.31 6.37
N GLU A 47 -15.10 -10.80 7.02
CA GLU A 47 -14.80 -10.47 8.41
C GLU A 47 -14.01 -9.18 8.54
N ARG A 48 -13.43 -8.70 7.43
CA ARG A 48 -12.59 -7.51 7.42
C ARG A 48 -13.27 -6.40 6.65
N MET A 49 -13.24 -5.20 7.21
CA MET A 49 -13.66 -4.00 6.49
C MET A 49 -12.68 -3.75 5.34
N PRO A 50 -13.15 -3.71 4.09
CA PRO A 50 -12.25 -3.37 2.98
C PRO A 50 -11.67 -1.97 3.16
N PHE A 51 -10.41 -1.81 2.81
CA PHE A 51 -9.73 -0.52 2.93
C PHE A 51 -8.65 -0.39 1.86
N SER A 52 -8.26 0.84 1.59
CA SER A 52 -7.16 1.13 0.68
C SER A 52 -6.13 2.02 1.36
N VAL A 53 -4.89 1.89 0.92
CA VAL A 53 -3.75 2.62 1.47
C VAL A 53 -3.02 3.27 0.31
N GLU A 54 -2.64 4.54 0.47
CA GLU A 54 -1.80 5.23 -0.49
C GLU A 54 -0.34 5.18 -0.04
N LEU A 55 0.55 4.85 -0.99
CA LEU A 55 1.98 4.86 -0.78
C LEU A 55 2.61 5.90 -1.67
N ASN A 56 3.59 6.64 -1.15
CA ASN A 56 4.33 7.66 -1.89
C ASN A 56 5.80 7.28 -1.91
N SER A 57 6.40 7.17 -3.10
CA SER A 57 7.82 6.84 -3.17
C SER A 57 8.65 8.01 -2.67
N LEU A 58 9.81 7.70 -2.05
CA LEU A 58 10.73 8.73 -1.58
C LEU A 58 11.69 9.18 -2.67
N THR A 59 11.82 8.39 -3.73
CA THR A 59 12.70 8.67 -4.86
C THR A 59 11.94 8.46 -6.16
N PRO A 60 12.43 9.03 -7.27
CA PRO A 60 11.81 8.78 -8.57
C PRO A 60 11.81 7.29 -8.91
N THR A 61 10.72 6.84 -9.53
CA THR A 61 10.57 5.43 -9.91
C THR A 61 9.74 5.33 -11.17
N GLU A 62 10.04 4.30 -11.97
CA GLU A 62 9.27 4.00 -13.17
C GLU A 62 8.29 2.84 -12.95
N PHE A 63 8.27 2.26 -11.75
CA PHE A 63 7.36 1.17 -11.46
C PHE A 63 5.90 1.62 -11.62
N VAL A 64 5.10 0.79 -12.30
CA VAL A 64 3.70 1.11 -12.58
C VAL A 64 2.76 0.26 -11.73
N ASP A 65 2.76 -1.06 -11.90
CA ASP A 65 1.90 -1.94 -11.13
C ASP A 65 2.45 -3.36 -11.07
N GLY A 66 1.91 -4.15 -10.18
CA GLY A 66 2.26 -5.56 -10.06
C GLY A 66 2.09 -6.09 -8.65
N LEU A 67 2.34 -7.39 -8.51
CA LEU A 67 2.31 -8.04 -7.21
C LEU A 67 3.62 -7.76 -6.47
N CYS A 68 3.48 -7.23 -5.27
CA CYS A 68 4.61 -6.81 -4.45
C CYS A 68 4.51 -7.40 -3.05
N ALA A 69 5.57 -7.24 -2.28
CA ALA A 69 5.53 -7.41 -0.83
C ALA A 69 5.83 -6.06 -0.19
N LEU A 70 5.19 -5.77 0.93
CA LEU A 70 5.40 -4.53 1.66
C LEU A 70 5.92 -4.88 3.05
N GLU A 71 7.10 -4.39 3.37
CA GLU A 71 7.73 -4.60 4.65
C GLU A 71 7.53 -3.36 5.51
N LEU A 72 6.88 -3.52 6.66
CA LEU A 72 6.45 -2.43 7.51
C LEU A 72 7.07 -2.54 8.90
N PRO A 73 7.35 -1.40 9.57
CA PRO A 73 7.76 -1.44 10.97
C PRO A 73 6.69 -2.18 11.79
N GLU A 74 7.12 -3.02 12.71
CA GLU A 74 6.28 -3.73 13.68
C GLU A 74 5.35 -4.79 13.06
N LEU A 75 4.82 -4.55 11.86
CA LEU A 75 3.91 -5.50 11.21
C LEU A 75 4.67 -6.61 10.47
N GLY A 76 5.87 -6.31 9.99
CA GLY A 76 6.66 -7.24 9.22
C GLY A 76 6.31 -7.20 7.75
N ARG A 77 6.55 -8.32 7.05
CA ARG A 77 6.42 -8.40 5.61
C ARG A 77 5.05 -8.94 5.22
N VAL A 78 4.30 -8.17 4.43
CA VAL A 78 3.01 -8.57 3.89
C VAL A 78 3.20 -8.86 2.41
N GLN A 79 2.92 -10.10 1.99
CA GLN A 79 3.13 -10.56 0.62
C GLN A 79 1.83 -10.62 -0.16
N GLY A 80 1.95 -10.73 -1.49
CA GLY A 80 0.80 -10.94 -2.35
C GLY A 80 -0.06 -9.69 -2.52
N ILE A 81 0.55 -8.51 -2.42
CA ILE A 81 -0.17 -7.25 -2.51
C ILE A 81 -0.10 -6.74 -3.95
N PHE A 82 -1.25 -6.44 -4.54
CA PHE A 82 -1.28 -5.78 -5.83
C PHE A 82 -1.21 -4.27 -5.64
N VAL A 83 -0.18 -3.66 -6.25
CA VAL A 83 0.10 -2.23 -6.13
C VAL A 83 -0.15 -1.58 -7.48
N SER A 84 -0.95 -0.52 -7.50
CA SER A 84 -1.29 0.21 -8.73
C SER A 84 -0.85 1.67 -8.62
N ARG A 85 -0.19 2.18 -9.67
CA ARG A 85 0.22 3.57 -9.71
C ARG A 85 -0.97 4.47 -10.01
N VAL A 86 -1.03 5.61 -9.31
CA VAL A 86 -2.06 6.62 -9.52
C VAL A 86 -1.42 7.94 -9.94
N PRO A 87 -2.18 8.86 -10.58
CA PRO A 87 -1.63 10.15 -11.01
C PRO A 87 -1.13 10.99 -9.83
N PRO A 88 -0.13 11.85 -10.06
CA PRO A 88 0.40 12.73 -9.00
C PRO A 88 -0.61 13.72 -8.43
N MET A 89 -1.60 14.13 -9.23
CA MET A 89 -2.66 15.05 -8.80
C MET A 89 -2.10 16.35 -8.23
N GLY A 90 -1.16 16.97 -8.94
CA GLY A 90 -0.55 18.24 -8.53
C GLY A 90 0.66 18.10 -7.63
N ARG A 91 1.01 16.88 -7.22
CA ARG A 91 2.22 16.60 -6.44
C ARG A 91 3.40 16.45 -7.38
N ASP A 92 4.59 16.13 -6.83
CA ASP A 92 5.80 15.97 -7.62
C ASP A 92 5.63 14.85 -8.66
N PRO A 93 5.65 15.15 -9.98
CA PRO A 93 5.42 14.15 -11.01
C PRO A 93 6.55 13.14 -11.17
N GLN A 94 7.71 13.38 -10.57
CA GLN A 94 8.84 12.45 -10.65
C GLN A 94 8.68 11.30 -9.65
N LEU A 95 7.92 11.50 -8.58
CA LEU A 95 7.70 10.47 -7.58
C LEU A 95 6.54 9.56 -7.97
N GLY A 96 6.56 8.34 -7.45
CA GLY A 96 5.48 7.40 -7.66
C GLY A 96 4.46 7.46 -6.53
N TYR A 97 3.19 7.43 -6.90
CA TYR A 97 2.08 7.38 -5.96
C TYR A 97 1.28 6.14 -6.28
N PHE A 98 1.01 5.32 -5.26
CA PHE A 98 0.43 3.99 -5.48
C PHE A 98 -0.72 3.75 -4.53
N HIS A 99 -1.65 2.90 -4.97
CA HIS A 99 -2.75 2.42 -4.14
C HIS A 99 -2.64 0.92 -3.94
N ILE A 100 -2.98 0.48 -2.73
CA ILE A 100 -3.19 -0.92 -2.40
C ILE A 100 -4.62 -1.03 -1.90
N THR A 101 -5.36 -2.03 -2.38
CA THR A 101 -6.72 -2.30 -1.90
C THR A 101 -6.74 -3.64 -1.19
N PHE A 102 -7.26 -3.64 0.03
CA PHE A 102 -7.49 -4.84 0.83
C PHE A 102 -8.99 -5.07 0.93
N ASN A 103 -9.43 -6.20 0.42
CA ASN A 103 -10.87 -6.57 0.43
C ASN A 103 -11.26 -7.39 1.64
#